data_24daa995a75b5a22e8aebcdc817a4483
#
_entry.id   24daa995a75b5a22e8aebcdc817a4483
#
_cell.length_a   1.000
_cell.length_b   1.000
_cell.length_c   1.000
_cell.angle_alpha   90.00
_cell.angle_beta   90.00
_cell.angle_gamma   90.00
#
_symmetry.space_group_name_H-M   'P 1'
#
loop_
_entity.id
_entity.type
_entity.pdbx_description
1 polymer ?
#
loop_
_entity_poly.entity_id
_entity_poly.type
_entity_poly.pdbx_seq_one_letter_code
_entity_poly.pdbx_strand_id
1 'polypeptide(L)'
;MDQRTHARNRTEPWPGARVEFVTTATAPSLRAARIGEGEPLLLINGLGANLEMWQPLVRELAGQRELVAFDLPGTGRSARPRVPLRMPQLARVVTELLDELGYEQLDVLGYSLGGIVAQELARLAPKRIRRLVLCATTPGLPSIPPDPIVTALMLTPARYWNQQLAELILPIIAGGRTARDPNVLRAGLHQRLLQPPSALGYLYQLYALSGWSSHAWIGRVQHPVLVLHGDRDPVVPLVNGRYLADTLPHGRLHVVEGAGHLFLLDEPGSATPALEAFLGGR
;
A
#
# COMPACT_ATOMS: atom_id res chain seq x y z
N MET A 1 23.06 19.21 23.48
CA MET A 1 22.23 18.19 22.79
C MET A 1 21.10 18.95 22.12
N ASP A 2 21.17 19.08 20.80
CA ASP A 2 20.47 20.10 20.03
C ASP A 2 18.96 19.77 19.88
N GLN A 3 18.11 20.69 20.31
CA GLN A 3 16.64 20.60 20.18
C GLN A 3 16.19 20.42 18.72
N ARG A 4 17.03 20.80 17.74
CA ARG A 4 16.78 20.59 16.31
C ARG A 4 16.85 19.12 15.89
N THR A 5 17.66 18.32 16.57
CA THR A 5 17.81 16.87 16.29
C THR A 5 16.56 16.10 16.76
N HIS A 6 15.92 16.54 17.87
CA HIS A 6 14.68 15.93 18.38
C HIS A 6 13.44 16.27 17.56
N ALA A 7 13.41 17.45 16.90
CA ALA A 7 12.32 17.85 16.01
C ALA A 7 12.38 17.09 14.68
N ARG A 8 13.57 16.83 14.13
CA ARG A 8 13.75 16.01 12.92
C ARG A 8 13.26 14.58 13.12
N ASN A 9 13.57 13.94 14.26
CA ASN A 9 13.16 12.54 14.55
C ASN A 9 11.62 12.33 14.64
N ARG A 10 10.81 13.38 14.78
CA ARG A 10 9.33 13.26 14.82
C ARG A 10 8.66 13.32 13.46
N THR A 11 9.39 13.61 12.40
CA THR A 11 8.84 13.75 11.04
C THR A 11 9.25 12.62 10.10
N GLU A 12 10.34 11.92 10.40
CA GLU A 12 10.88 10.84 9.58
C GLU A 12 10.12 9.54 9.88
N PRO A 13 9.48 8.92 8.86
CA PRO A 13 8.82 7.62 9.04
C PRO A 13 9.83 6.50 9.24
N TRP A 14 11.04 6.67 8.70
CA TRP A 14 12.16 5.73 8.78
C TRP A 14 13.46 6.50 9.06
N PRO A 15 14.38 5.96 9.86
CA PRO A 15 15.66 6.61 10.13
C PRO A 15 16.44 6.90 8.84
N GLY A 16 16.82 8.17 8.63
CA GLY A 16 17.55 8.62 7.44
C GLY A 16 16.70 8.89 6.20
N ALA A 17 15.39 8.77 6.29
CA ALA A 17 14.52 9.10 5.17
C ALA A 17 14.48 10.61 4.90
N ARG A 18 14.60 10.97 3.63
CA ARG A 18 14.27 12.32 3.16
C ARG A 18 12.77 12.48 3.08
N VAL A 19 12.22 13.41 3.86
CA VAL A 19 10.76 13.69 3.91
C VAL A 19 10.48 15.05 3.30
N GLU A 20 9.47 15.11 2.48
CA GLU A 20 8.99 16.34 1.86
C GLU A 20 7.46 16.37 1.80
N PHE A 21 6.91 17.60 1.75
CA PHE A 21 5.48 17.82 1.56
C PHE A 21 5.28 18.41 0.17
N VAL A 22 4.64 17.62 -0.68
CA VAL A 22 4.44 17.92 -2.10
C VAL A 22 3.01 18.43 -2.30
N THR A 23 2.87 19.57 -2.97
CA THR A 23 1.56 20.09 -3.40
C THR A 23 1.34 19.68 -4.84
N THR A 24 0.21 19.07 -5.12
CA THR A 24 -0.20 18.71 -6.47
C THR A 24 -1.48 19.47 -6.86
N ALA A 25 -1.83 19.45 -8.13
CA ALA A 25 -3.07 20.09 -8.60
C ALA A 25 -4.34 19.48 -7.96
N THR A 26 -4.30 18.18 -7.68
CA THR A 26 -5.45 17.42 -7.14
C THR A 26 -5.43 17.33 -5.61
N ALA A 27 -4.24 17.31 -4.98
CA ALA A 27 -4.08 17.16 -3.52
C ALA A 27 -3.20 18.27 -2.95
N PRO A 28 -3.64 19.00 -1.90
CA PRO A 28 -3.00 20.25 -1.46
C PRO A 28 -1.67 20.05 -0.72
N SER A 29 -1.42 18.87 -0.15
CA SER A 29 -0.18 18.57 0.56
C SER A 29 -0.09 17.06 0.79
N LEU A 30 0.86 16.41 0.16
CA LEU A 30 1.15 14.99 0.31
C LEU A 30 2.49 14.84 1.03
N ARG A 31 2.51 14.10 2.13
CA ARG A 31 3.76 13.70 2.77
C ARG A 31 4.36 12.56 1.98
N ALA A 32 5.52 12.79 1.41
CA ALA A 32 6.33 11.79 0.71
C ALA A 32 7.62 11.54 1.48
N ALA A 33 8.17 10.32 1.36
CA ALA A 33 9.44 9.93 1.94
C ALA A 33 10.25 9.12 0.94
N ARG A 34 11.57 9.36 0.92
CA ARG A 34 12.53 8.64 0.07
C ARG A 34 13.69 8.14 0.91
N ILE A 35 14.15 6.92 0.64
CA ILE A 35 15.31 6.32 1.29
C ILE A 35 15.96 5.29 0.37
N GLY A 36 17.28 5.11 0.52
CA GLY A 36 18.06 4.18 -0.30
C GLY A 36 18.55 4.81 -1.60
N GLU A 37 19.22 4.01 -2.40
CA GLU A 37 19.79 4.38 -3.70
C GLU A 37 19.55 3.26 -4.72
N GLY A 38 19.59 3.58 -6.00
CA GLY A 38 19.42 2.63 -7.10
C GLY A 38 18.09 2.78 -7.83
N GLU A 39 17.59 1.70 -8.40
CA GLU A 39 16.34 1.71 -9.18
C GLU A 39 15.15 2.06 -8.31
N PRO A 40 14.37 3.09 -8.64
CA PRO A 40 13.29 3.56 -7.79
C PRO A 40 12.10 2.60 -7.77
N LEU A 41 11.55 2.36 -6.57
CA LEU A 41 10.35 1.60 -6.31
C LEU A 41 9.33 2.46 -5.55
N LEU A 42 8.21 2.77 -6.18
CA LEU A 42 7.08 3.43 -5.53
C LEU A 42 6.26 2.43 -4.71
N LEU A 43 6.03 2.76 -3.45
CA LEU A 43 5.20 2.00 -2.52
C LEU A 43 3.87 2.74 -2.30
N ILE A 44 2.75 2.13 -2.71
CA ILE A 44 1.40 2.67 -2.53
C ILE A 44 0.66 1.83 -1.49
N ASN A 45 0.33 2.45 -0.36
CA ASN A 45 -0.18 1.76 0.82
C ASN A 45 -1.69 1.45 0.75
N GLY A 46 -2.16 0.62 1.69
CA GLY A 46 -3.54 0.18 1.83
C GLY A 46 -4.47 1.20 2.49
N LEU A 47 -5.71 0.79 2.70
CA LEU A 47 -6.78 1.58 3.30
C LEU A 47 -6.43 2.08 4.70
N GLY A 48 -6.40 3.39 4.89
CA GLY A 48 -6.13 4.05 6.17
C GLY A 48 -4.68 3.94 6.65
N ALA A 49 -3.78 3.36 5.86
CA ALA A 49 -2.40 3.14 6.22
C ALA A 49 -1.55 4.42 6.11
N ASN A 50 -0.46 4.47 6.87
CA ASN A 50 0.52 5.54 6.92
C ASN A 50 1.91 5.06 6.46
N LEU A 51 2.84 5.99 6.23
CA LEU A 51 4.21 5.70 5.79
C LEU A 51 4.97 4.79 6.75
N GLU A 52 4.75 4.95 8.05
CA GLU A 52 5.44 4.22 9.11
C GLU A 52 5.26 2.71 8.97
N MET A 53 4.13 2.26 8.43
CA MET A 53 3.83 0.84 8.23
C MET A 53 4.75 0.13 7.23
N TRP A 54 5.46 0.87 6.37
CA TRP A 54 6.44 0.31 5.46
C TRP A 54 7.78 -0.03 6.13
N GLN A 55 7.98 0.34 7.40
CA GLN A 55 9.28 0.21 8.06
C GLN A 55 9.90 -1.20 7.97
N PRO A 56 9.17 -2.32 8.13
CA PRO A 56 9.76 -3.64 7.96
C PRO A 56 10.30 -3.88 6.55
N LEU A 57 9.52 -3.54 5.52
CA LEU A 57 9.94 -3.70 4.12
C LEU A 57 11.10 -2.76 3.75
N VAL A 58 11.09 -1.53 4.28
CA VAL A 58 12.18 -0.56 4.08
C VAL A 58 13.51 -1.10 4.61
N ARG A 59 13.52 -1.74 5.76
CA ARG A 59 14.73 -2.35 6.33
C ARG A 59 15.34 -3.43 5.44
N GLU A 60 14.53 -4.13 4.69
CA GLU A 60 14.99 -5.19 3.79
C GLU A 60 15.47 -4.65 2.44
N LEU A 61 14.80 -3.65 1.88
CA LEU A 61 15.02 -3.23 0.50
C LEU A 61 15.85 -1.95 0.33
N ALA A 62 15.94 -1.07 1.34
CA ALA A 62 16.59 0.25 1.18
C ALA A 62 18.10 0.18 0.90
N GLY A 63 18.77 -0.96 1.18
CA GLY A 63 20.17 -1.19 0.82
C GLY A 63 20.42 -1.52 -0.66
N GLN A 64 19.34 -1.76 -1.43
CA GLN A 64 19.42 -2.24 -2.81
C GLN A 64 18.64 -1.36 -3.80
N ARG A 65 17.70 -0.54 -3.29
CA ARG A 65 16.78 0.27 -4.09
C ARG A 65 16.50 1.61 -3.45
N GLU A 66 16.22 2.60 -4.28
CA GLU A 66 15.55 3.81 -3.81
C GLU A 66 14.07 3.49 -3.58
N LEU A 67 13.61 3.62 -2.34
CA LEU A 67 12.21 3.44 -1.98
C LEU A 67 11.54 4.81 -1.88
N VAL A 68 10.44 4.97 -2.61
CA VAL A 68 9.62 6.18 -2.65
C VAL A 68 8.25 5.80 -2.12
N ALA A 69 7.77 6.46 -1.09
CA ALA A 69 6.42 6.23 -0.59
C ALA A 69 5.77 7.54 -0.17
N PHE A 70 4.45 7.53 -0.03
CA PHE A 70 3.68 8.68 0.40
C PHE A 70 2.44 8.26 1.18
N ASP A 71 1.97 9.15 2.05
CA ASP A 71 0.67 9.00 2.67
C ASP A 71 -0.41 9.36 1.63
N LEU A 72 -1.35 8.45 1.39
CA LEU A 72 -2.50 8.74 0.53
C LEU A 72 -3.30 9.95 1.05
N PRO A 73 -4.01 10.70 0.19
CA PRO A 73 -4.81 11.85 0.62
C PRO A 73 -5.74 11.52 1.79
N GLY A 74 -5.57 12.27 2.90
CA GLY A 74 -6.36 12.09 4.13
C GLY A 74 -5.89 11.00 5.08
N THR A 75 -4.73 10.39 4.84
CA THR A 75 -4.07 9.46 5.77
C THR A 75 -2.74 10.01 6.26
N GLY A 76 -2.22 9.43 7.32
CA GLY A 76 -0.95 9.85 7.88
C GLY A 76 -0.90 11.35 8.11
N ARG A 77 0.09 12.00 7.49
CA ARG A 77 0.25 13.47 7.54
C ARG A 77 -0.08 14.17 6.22
N SER A 78 -0.61 13.44 5.23
CA SER A 78 -1.13 14.05 4.01
C SER A 78 -2.45 14.74 4.25
N ALA A 79 -2.59 15.92 3.66
CA ALA A 79 -3.83 16.68 3.76
C ALA A 79 -5.00 15.93 3.09
N ARG A 80 -6.17 16.06 3.69
CA ARG A 80 -7.40 15.55 3.10
C ARG A 80 -7.84 16.45 1.94
N PRO A 81 -8.25 15.90 0.79
CA PRO A 81 -8.81 16.70 -0.30
C PRO A 81 -10.16 17.32 0.13
N ARG A 82 -10.54 18.42 -0.50
CA ARG A 82 -11.80 19.12 -0.19
C ARG A 82 -13.03 18.26 -0.47
N VAL A 83 -12.96 17.42 -1.50
CA VAL A 83 -14.04 16.51 -1.90
C VAL A 83 -13.48 15.09 -2.03
N PRO A 84 -14.32 14.04 -1.87
CA PRO A 84 -13.87 12.67 -2.05
C PRO A 84 -13.42 12.43 -3.50
N LEU A 85 -12.31 11.71 -3.66
CA LEU A 85 -11.76 11.33 -4.95
C LEU A 85 -12.20 9.91 -5.32
N ARG A 86 -12.37 9.65 -6.63
CA ARG A 86 -12.53 8.30 -7.19
C ARG A 86 -11.16 7.70 -7.51
N MET A 87 -11.08 6.38 -7.76
CA MET A 87 -9.81 5.70 -8.06
C MET A 87 -9.01 6.32 -9.22
N PRO A 88 -9.61 6.72 -10.35
CA PRO A 88 -8.87 7.40 -11.41
C PRO A 88 -8.25 8.73 -10.97
N GLN A 89 -8.89 9.44 -10.03
CA GLN A 89 -8.36 10.69 -9.49
C GLN A 89 -7.21 10.42 -8.49
N LEU A 90 -7.29 9.34 -7.70
CA LEU A 90 -6.17 8.91 -6.85
C LEU A 90 -4.95 8.52 -7.69
N ALA A 91 -5.14 7.80 -8.80
CA ALA A 91 -4.05 7.50 -9.72
C ALA A 91 -3.46 8.77 -10.36
N ARG A 92 -4.28 9.79 -10.65
CA ARG A 92 -3.80 11.10 -11.10
C ARG A 92 -2.96 11.80 -10.03
N VAL A 93 -3.37 11.77 -8.76
CA VAL A 93 -2.57 12.27 -7.64
C VAL A 93 -1.18 11.63 -7.62
N VAL A 94 -1.10 10.31 -7.87
CA VAL A 94 0.19 9.61 -7.96
C VAL A 94 1.01 10.12 -9.13
N THR A 95 0.40 10.31 -10.31
CA THR A 95 1.11 10.85 -11.49
C THR A 95 1.65 12.25 -11.20
N GLU A 96 0.83 13.15 -10.64
CA GLU A 96 1.23 14.50 -10.26
C GLU A 96 2.36 14.49 -9.21
N LEU A 97 2.29 13.59 -8.22
CA LEU A 97 3.34 13.41 -7.23
C LEU A 97 4.67 12.99 -7.88
N LEU A 98 4.64 12.06 -8.83
CA LEU A 98 5.83 11.61 -9.55
C LEU A 98 6.44 12.73 -10.40
N ASP A 99 5.62 13.61 -11.00
CA ASP A 99 6.09 14.77 -11.74
C ASP A 99 6.83 15.74 -10.82
N GLU A 100 6.26 16.07 -9.67
CA GLU A 100 6.89 16.96 -8.67
C GLU A 100 8.16 16.39 -8.06
N LEU A 101 8.24 15.06 -7.91
CA LEU A 101 9.42 14.37 -7.40
C LEU A 101 10.50 14.12 -8.49
N GLY A 102 10.20 14.37 -9.78
CA GLY A 102 11.11 14.23 -10.90
C GLY A 102 11.30 12.80 -11.41
N TYR A 103 10.34 11.89 -11.16
CA TYR A 103 10.40 10.52 -11.68
C TYR A 103 9.67 10.40 -13.00
N GLU A 104 10.34 10.06 -14.08
CA GLU A 104 9.73 9.77 -15.37
C GLU A 104 9.13 8.35 -15.40
N GLN A 105 9.89 7.36 -14.93
CA GLN A 105 9.47 5.96 -14.89
C GLN A 105 10.09 5.26 -13.67
N LEU A 106 9.34 4.33 -13.05
CA LEU A 106 9.80 3.55 -11.90
C LEU A 106 9.05 2.20 -11.78
N ASP A 107 9.53 1.34 -10.90
CA ASP A 107 8.76 0.17 -10.48
C ASP A 107 7.67 0.60 -9.48
N VAL A 108 6.53 -0.08 -9.48
CA VAL A 108 5.41 0.24 -8.60
C VAL A 108 4.99 -0.98 -7.82
N LEU A 109 4.89 -0.86 -6.51
CA LEU A 109 4.28 -1.84 -5.62
C LEU A 109 3.04 -1.23 -4.98
N GLY A 110 1.88 -1.78 -5.31
CA GLY A 110 0.62 -1.42 -4.69
C GLY A 110 0.12 -2.51 -3.75
N TYR A 111 -0.12 -2.15 -2.49
CA TYR A 111 -0.59 -3.05 -1.46
C TYR A 111 -2.07 -2.80 -1.15
N SER A 112 -2.93 -3.83 -1.20
CA SER A 112 -4.36 -3.76 -0.88
C SER A 112 -5.07 -2.66 -1.69
N LEU A 113 -5.62 -1.60 -1.07
CA LEU A 113 -6.13 -0.41 -1.75
C LEU A 113 -5.09 0.20 -2.71
N GLY A 114 -3.82 0.25 -2.28
CA GLY A 114 -2.73 0.74 -3.12
C GLY A 114 -2.54 -0.09 -4.39
N GLY A 115 -2.84 -1.38 -4.34
CA GLY A 115 -2.85 -2.25 -5.53
C GLY A 115 -3.98 -1.88 -6.52
N ILE A 116 -5.10 -1.40 -6.01
CA ILE A 116 -6.19 -0.85 -6.83
C ILE A 116 -5.75 0.46 -7.50
N VAL A 117 -5.12 1.36 -6.73
CA VAL A 117 -4.55 2.61 -7.26
C VAL A 117 -3.48 2.32 -8.31
N ALA A 118 -2.62 1.32 -8.08
CA ALA A 118 -1.57 0.91 -9.00
C ALA A 118 -2.13 0.32 -10.32
N GLN A 119 -3.24 -0.42 -10.27
CA GLN A 119 -3.95 -0.87 -11.47
C GLN A 119 -4.46 0.32 -12.29
N GLU A 120 -5.09 1.31 -11.63
CA GLU A 120 -5.54 2.54 -12.32
C GLU A 120 -4.36 3.36 -12.88
N LEU A 121 -3.25 3.43 -12.16
CA LEU A 121 -2.04 4.09 -12.65
C LEU A 121 -1.51 3.40 -13.91
N ALA A 122 -1.48 2.06 -13.93
CA ALA A 122 -1.07 1.29 -15.10
C ALA A 122 -1.98 1.51 -16.31
N ARG A 123 -3.28 1.76 -16.09
CA ARG A 123 -4.24 2.09 -17.14
C ARG A 123 -4.09 3.53 -17.66
N LEU A 124 -3.93 4.50 -16.76
CA LEU A 124 -3.96 5.93 -17.07
C LEU A 124 -2.61 6.48 -17.52
N ALA A 125 -1.52 5.98 -16.94
CA ALA A 125 -0.17 6.45 -17.18
C ALA A 125 0.82 5.27 -17.38
N PRO A 126 0.60 4.38 -18.37
CA PRO A 126 1.38 3.16 -18.53
C PRO A 126 2.88 3.42 -18.70
N LYS A 127 3.26 4.51 -19.32
CA LYS A 127 4.69 4.86 -19.52
C LYS A 127 5.43 5.19 -18.22
N ARG A 128 4.70 5.44 -17.11
CA ARG A 128 5.29 5.74 -15.79
C ARG A 128 5.73 4.48 -15.05
N ILE A 129 5.29 3.31 -15.49
CA ILE A 129 5.55 2.04 -14.82
C ILE A 129 6.48 1.19 -15.66
N ARG A 130 7.56 0.69 -15.04
CA ARG A 130 8.45 -0.30 -15.62
C ARG A 130 7.97 -1.72 -15.29
N ARG A 131 7.81 -2.03 -14.02
CA ARG A 131 7.26 -3.28 -13.48
C ARG A 131 6.21 -2.98 -12.43
N LEU A 132 5.23 -3.85 -12.30
CA LEU A 132 4.11 -3.70 -11.38
C LEU A 132 4.04 -4.87 -10.40
N VAL A 133 3.97 -4.57 -9.10
CA VAL A 133 3.68 -5.56 -8.06
C VAL A 133 2.30 -5.25 -7.48
N LEU A 134 1.40 -6.22 -7.56
CA LEU A 134 0.05 -6.17 -6.99
C LEU A 134 0.01 -7.09 -5.78
N CYS A 135 0.07 -6.51 -4.58
CA CYS A 135 0.18 -7.26 -3.34
C CYS A 135 -1.14 -7.24 -2.56
N ALA A 136 -1.66 -8.43 -2.19
CA ALA A 136 -2.86 -8.59 -1.36
C ALA A 136 -4.04 -7.72 -1.83
N THR A 137 -4.31 -7.70 -3.12
CA THR A 137 -5.28 -6.81 -3.77
C THR A 137 -6.27 -7.55 -4.67
N THR A 138 -7.23 -6.82 -5.21
CA THR A 138 -8.39 -7.34 -5.94
C THR A 138 -8.62 -6.55 -7.23
N PRO A 139 -9.26 -7.13 -8.26
CA PRO A 139 -9.73 -6.40 -9.43
C PRO A 139 -11.02 -5.58 -9.17
N GLY A 140 -11.53 -5.55 -7.94
CA GLY A 140 -12.79 -4.88 -7.61
C GLY A 140 -14.02 -5.70 -7.98
N LEU A 141 -15.19 -5.08 -8.10
CA LEU A 141 -16.45 -5.78 -8.38
C LEU A 141 -16.49 -6.34 -9.82
N PRO A 142 -17.00 -7.57 -10.01
CA PRO A 142 -17.53 -8.54 -9.06
C PRO A 142 -16.45 -9.53 -8.58
N SER A 143 -15.70 -9.19 -7.54
CA SER A 143 -14.72 -10.08 -6.90
C SER A 143 -15.34 -10.87 -5.74
N ILE A 144 -14.68 -11.93 -5.31
CA ILE A 144 -15.09 -12.64 -4.10
C ILE A 144 -14.80 -11.74 -2.89
N PRO A 145 -15.81 -11.33 -2.14
CA PRO A 145 -15.63 -10.46 -0.98
C PRO A 145 -15.00 -11.22 0.19
N PRO A 146 -14.45 -10.50 1.18
CA PRO A 146 -14.12 -11.09 2.47
C PRO A 146 -15.38 -11.61 3.19
N ASP A 147 -15.14 -12.38 4.26
CA ASP A 147 -16.22 -12.74 5.19
C ASP A 147 -17.00 -11.49 5.65
N PRO A 148 -18.34 -11.56 5.84
CA PRO A 148 -19.13 -10.43 6.30
C PRO A 148 -18.64 -9.77 7.59
N ILE A 149 -18.10 -10.56 8.55
CA ILE A 149 -17.51 -10.03 9.78
C ILE A 149 -16.28 -9.20 9.46
N VAL A 150 -15.36 -9.73 8.63
CA VAL A 150 -14.16 -9.00 8.20
C VAL A 150 -14.54 -7.73 7.45
N THR A 151 -15.54 -7.79 6.59
CA THR A 151 -16.10 -6.62 5.91
C THR A 151 -16.56 -5.56 6.90
N ALA A 152 -17.36 -5.94 7.90
CA ALA A 152 -17.84 -5.01 8.93
C ALA A 152 -16.68 -4.38 9.73
N LEU A 153 -15.65 -5.17 10.06
CA LEU A 153 -14.45 -4.69 10.75
C LEU A 153 -13.66 -3.70 9.88
N MET A 154 -13.54 -3.96 8.58
CA MET A 154 -12.89 -3.03 7.64
C MET A 154 -13.68 -1.72 7.47
N LEU A 155 -15.00 -1.74 7.60
CA LEU A 155 -15.84 -0.54 7.58
C LEU A 155 -15.81 0.25 8.90
N THR A 156 -15.15 -0.27 9.95
CA THR A 156 -15.07 0.35 11.27
C THR A 156 -13.77 1.13 11.43
N PRO A 157 -13.74 2.46 11.16
CA PRO A 157 -12.52 3.26 11.25
C PRO A 157 -12.04 3.48 12.69
N ALA A 158 -12.92 3.31 13.69
CA ALA A 158 -12.61 3.54 15.10
C ALA A 158 -11.38 2.76 15.61
N ARG A 159 -11.01 1.64 14.96
CA ARG A 159 -9.78 0.87 15.26
C ARG A 159 -8.48 1.67 15.10
N TYR A 160 -8.50 2.80 14.41
CA TYR A 160 -7.32 3.66 14.26
C TYR A 160 -7.13 4.63 15.42
N TRP A 161 -8.15 4.85 16.26
CA TRP A 161 -8.12 5.78 17.39
C TRP A 161 -8.40 5.13 18.74
N ASN A 162 -8.86 3.88 18.76
CA ASN A 162 -9.11 3.12 19.97
C ASN A 162 -8.18 1.90 19.99
N GLN A 163 -7.17 1.96 20.85
CA GLN A 163 -6.16 0.92 20.95
C GLN A 163 -6.76 -0.45 21.31
N GLN A 164 -7.69 -0.52 22.25
CA GLN A 164 -8.34 -1.78 22.66
C GLN A 164 -9.09 -2.42 21.51
N LEU A 165 -9.81 -1.60 20.73
CA LEU A 165 -10.52 -2.06 19.55
C LEU A 165 -9.54 -2.51 18.45
N ALA A 166 -8.42 -1.80 18.29
CA ALA A 166 -7.38 -2.18 17.35
C ALA A 166 -6.73 -3.52 17.73
N GLU A 167 -6.41 -3.74 19.01
CA GLU A 167 -5.87 -5.00 19.54
C GLU A 167 -6.80 -6.19 19.29
N LEU A 168 -8.10 -5.97 19.42
CA LEU A 168 -9.12 -7.00 19.18
C LEU A 168 -9.27 -7.32 17.68
N ILE A 169 -9.25 -6.30 16.82
CA ILE A 169 -9.52 -6.43 15.39
C ILE A 169 -8.28 -6.88 14.60
N LEU A 170 -7.10 -6.41 14.99
CA LEU A 170 -5.87 -6.62 14.22
C LEU A 170 -5.56 -8.09 13.93
N PRO A 171 -5.67 -9.05 14.87
CA PRO A 171 -5.44 -10.46 14.56
C PRO A 171 -6.41 -11.01 13.51
N ILE A 172 -7.67 -10.55 13.52
CA ILE A 172 -8.71 -11.00 12.59
C ILE A 172 -8.39 -10.54 11.17
N ILE A 173 -8.01 -9.27 10.99
CA ILE A 173 -7.67 -8.73 9.66
C ILE A 173 -6.26 -9.10 9.20
N ALA A 174 -5.33 -9.37 10.13
CA ALA A 174 -4.00 -9.82 9.79
C ALA A 174 -4.04 -11.21 9.16
N GLY A 175 -4.72 -12.14 9.80
CA GLY A 175 -4.77 -13.52 9.35
C GLY A 175 -3.41 -14.23 9.37
N GLY A 176 -3.40 -15.49 8.94
CA GLY A 176 -2.19 -16.26 8.72
C GLY A 176 -1.25 -16.38 9.93
N ARG A 177 0.06 -16.36 9.64
CA ARG A 177 1.12 -16.43 10.69
C ARG A 177 1.15 -15.18 11.55
N THR A 178 1.03 -14.00 10.95
CA THR A 178 1.03 -12.71 11.64
C THR A 178 0.03 -12.69 12.79
N ALA A 179 -1.18 -13.23 12.57
CA ALA A 179 -2.22 -13.30 13.60
C ALA A 179 -1.86 -14.14 14.82
N ARG A 180 -0.86 -15.00 14.72
CA ARG A 180 -0.43 -15.95 15.77
C ARG A 180 0.81 -15.48 16.53
N ASP A 181 1.48 -14.41 16.08
CA ASP A 181 2.65 -13.85 16.74
C ASP A 181 2.30 -12.55 17.47
N PRO A 182 2.19 -12.57 18.82
CA PRO A 182 1.85 -11.38 19.59
C PRO A 182 2.88 -10.24 19.48
N ASN A 183 4.16 -10.55 19.18
CA ASN A 183 5.20 -9.54 19.06
C ASN A 183 5.06 -8.80 17.73
N VAL A 184 4.83 -9.54 16.64
CA VAL A 184 4.58 -8.97 15.33
C VAL A 184 3.31 -8.13 15.34
N LEU A 185 2.22 -8.63 15.94
CA LEU A 185 0.97 -7.87 16.08
C LEU A 185 1.17 -6.58 16.87
N ARG A 186 1.93 -6.62 17.97
CA ARG A 186 2.21 -5.43 18.81
C ARG A 186 3.04 -4.40 18.05
N ALA A 187 4.09 -4.85 17.35
CA ALA A 187 4.92 -3.98 16.53
C ALA A 187 4.11 -3.33 15.40
N GLY A 188 3.31 -4.13 14.67
CA GLY A 188 2.44 -3.66 13.61
C GLY A 188 1.35 -2.69 14.11
N LEU A 189 0.76 -2.96 15.28
CA LEU A 189 -0.21 -2.07 15.92
C LEU A 189 0.42 -0.71 16.23
N HIS A 190 1.62 -0.71 16.82
CA HIS A 190 2.34 0.52 17.12
C HIS A 190 2.50 1.40 15.87
N GLN A 191 2.97 0.84 14.77
CA GLN A 191 3.15 1.58 13.51
C GLN A 191 1.84 2.18 12.99
N ARG A 192 0.74 1.43 13.08
CA ARG A 192 -0.58 1.87 12.63
C ARG A 192 -1.14 3.04 13.43
N LEU A 193 -0.85 3.09 14.72
CA LEU A 193 -1.35 4.14 15.62
C LEU A 193 -0.47 5.39 15.66
N LEU A 194 0.74 5.37 15.09
CA LEU A 194 1.63 6.55 15.08
C LEU A 194 1.03 7.74 14.33
N GLN A 195 0.41 7.50 13.17
CA GLN A 195 -0.17 8.53 12.32
C GLN A 195 -1.49 8.02 11.72
N PRO A 196 -2.57 7.98 12.51
CA PRO A 196 -3.85 7.45 12.07
C PRO A 196 -4.47 8.31 10.94
N PRO A 197 -5.32 7.74 10.08
CA PRO A 197 -6.06 8.51 9.10
C PRO A 197 -7.04 9.47 9.78
N SER A 198 -7.39 10.57 9.14
CA SER A 198 -8.57 11.34 9.58
C SER A 198 -9.85 10.53 9.31
N ALA A 199 -10.89 10.71 10.13
CA ALA A 199 -12.16 9.99 9.96
C ALA A 199 -12.76 10.21 8.57
N LEU A 200 -12.79 11.46 8.08
CA LEU A 200 -13.26 11.78 6.74
C LEU A 200 -12.30 11.26 5.66
N GLY A 201 -10.98 11.27 5.88
CA GLY A 201 -10.00 10.70 4.96
C GLY A 201 -10.24 9.21 4.74
N TYR A 202 -10.50 8.47 5.81
CA TYR A 202 -10.87 7.07 5.73
C TYR A 202 -12.17 6.84 4.94
N LEU A 203 -13.21 7.61 5.24
CA LEU A 203 -14.49 7.55 4.53
C LEU A 203 -14.34 7.91 3.04
N TYR A 204 -13.46 8.84 2.70
CA TYR A 204 -13.17 9.19 1.32
C TYR A 204 -12.48 8.05 0.56
N GLN A 205 -11.61 7.28 1.22
CA GLN A 205 -11.03 6.09 0.63
C GLN A 205 -12.06 4.97 0.42
N LEU A 206 -12.98 4.76 1.36
CA LEU A 206 -14.11 3.83 1.18
C LEU A 206 -15.00 4.27 0.00
N TYR A 207 -15.26 5.57 -0.12
CA TYR A 207 -15.98 6.11 -1.28
C TYR A 207 -15.22 5.85 -2.59
N ALA A 208 -13.91 6.02 -2.62
CA ALA A 208 -13.09 5.74 -3.80
C ALA A 208 -13.21 4.27 -4.25
N LEU A 209 -13.26 3.32 -3.29
CA LEU A 209 -13.45 1.89 -3.54
C LEU A 209 -14.84 1.56 -4.08
N SER A 210 -15.86 2.34 -3.69
CA SER A 210 -17.25 2.00 -4.00
C SER A 210 -17.51 1.96 -5.52
N GLY A 211 -17.98 0.81 -6.01
CA GLY A 211 -18.31 0.62 -7.43
C GLY A 211 -17.13 0.54 -8.38
N TRP A 212 -15.88 0.52 -7.87
CA TRP A 212 -14.71 0.40 -8.74
C TRP A 212 -14.49 -1.04 -9.22
N SER A 213 -14.00 -1.17 -10.46
CA SER A 213 -13.66 -2.45 -11.07
C SER A 213 -12.62 -2.29 -12.17
N SER A 214 -11.67 -3.22 -12.24
CA SER A 214 -10.73 -3.36 -13.35
C SER A 214 -11.07 -4.52 -14.29
N HIS A 215 -12.08 -5.33 -13.99
CA HIS A 215 -12.43 -6.54 -14.75
C HIS A 215 -12.54 -6.32 -16.25
N ALA A 216 -13.11 -5.21 -16.68
CA ALA A 216 -13.33 -4.92 -18.10
C ALA A 216 -12.04 -4.56 -18.87
N TRP A 217 -10.94 -4.26 -18.18
CA TRP A 217 -9.75 -3.70 -18.84
C TRP A 217 -8.41 -4.22 -18.29
N ILE A 218 -8.36 -4.92 -17.17
CA ILE A 218 -7.10 -5.38 -16.55
C ILE A 218 -6.28 -6.26 -17.51
N GLY A 219 -6.92 -7.07 -18.36
CA GLY A 219 -6.26 -7.87 -19.40
C GLY A 219 -5.57 -7.06 -20.51
N ARG A 220 -5.69 -5.74 -20.50
CA ARG A 220 -5.00 -4.84 -21.45
C ARG A 220 -3.71 -4.26 -20.88
N VAL A 221 -3.42 -4.48 -19.62
CA VAL A 221 -2.18 -4.02 -18.96
C VAL A 221 -1.02 -4.88 -19.43
N GLN A 222 -0.06 -4.26 -20.15
CA GLN A 222 1.05 -4.96 -20.81
C GLN A 222 2.36 -4.98 -20.00
N HIS A 223 2.36 -4.48 -18.80
CA HIS A 223 3.54 -4.50 -17.94
C HIS A 223 3.85 -5.92 -17.45
N PRO A 224 5.12 -6.24 -17.16
CA PRO A 224 5.43 -7.37 -16.30
C PRO A 224 4.77 -7.15 -14.94
N VAL A 225 3.98 -8.13 -14.47
CA VAL A 225 3.23 -8.02 -13.20
C VAL A 225 3.53 -9.20 -12.30
N LEU A 226 3.94 -8.92 -11.07
CA LEU A 226 3.94 -9.89 -9.98
C LEU A 226 2.69 -9.68 -9.12
N VAL A 227 1.84 -10.69 -9.05
CA VAL A 227 0.75 -10.76 -8.07
C VAL A 227 1.28 -11.52 -6.85
N LEU A 228 1.38 -10.83 -5.71
CA LEU A 228 1.91 -11.36 -4.47
C LEU A 228 0.79 -11.49 -3.45
N HIS A 229 0.50 -12.71 -2.96
CA HIS A 229 -0.69 -12.95 -2.16
C HIS A 229 -0.46 -13.99 -1.07
N GLY A 230 -1.00 -13.75 0.13
CA GLY A 230 -1.06 -14.75 1.20
C GLY A 230 -2.20 -15.74 1.01
N ASP A 231 -1.97 -17.03 1.27
CA ASP A 231 -3.03 -18.06 1.14
C ASP A 231 -4.03 -18.04 2.29
N ARG A 232 -3.75 -17.31 3.36
CA ARG A 232 -4.59 -17.12 4.55
C ARG A 232 -5.07 -15.68 4.70
N ASP A 233 -5.15 -14.94 3.61
CA ASP A 233 -5.65 -13.56 3.61
C ASP A 233 -7.16 -13.51 3.88
N PRO A 234 -7.61 -12.96 5.04
CA PRO A 234 -9.02 -12.87 5.38
C PRO A 234 -9.72 -11.66 4.77
N VAL A 235 -8.94 -10.65 4.30
CA VAL A 235 -9.46 -9.38 3.78
C VAL A 235 -9.63 -9.44 2.26
N VAL A 236 -8.65 -10.02 1.57
CA VAL A 236 -8.74 -10.25 0.12
C VAL A 236 -8.50 -11.73 -0.14
N PRO A 237 -9.54 -12.53 -0.41
CA PRO A 237 -9.38 -13.95 -0.71
C PRO A 237 -8.41 -14.20 -1.87
N LEU A 238 -7.53 -15.20 -1.73
CA LEU A 238 -6.49 -15.56 -2.72
C LEU A 238 -7.05 -15.74 -4.15
N VAL A 239 -8.29 -16.17 -4.28
CA VAL A 239 -8.93 -16.35 -5.60
C VAL A 239 -8.92 -15.06 -6.42
N ASN A 240 -8.99 -13.88 -5.78
CA ASN A 240 -8.91 -12.60 -6.47
C ASN A 240 -7.49 -12.34 -7.02
N GLY A 241 -6.46 -12.74 -6.26
CA GLY A 241 -5.07 -12.68 -6.73
C GLY A 241 -4.80 -13.65 -7.90
N ARG A 242 -5.38 -14.86 -7.85
CA ARG A 242 -5.32 -15.81 -8.97
C ARG A 242 -5.98 -15.23 -10.22
N TYR A 243 -7.18 -14.69 -10.09
CA TYR A 243 -7.87 -14.04 -11.20
C TYR A 243 -7.02 -12.92 -11.85
N LEU A 244 -6.39 -12.05 -11.04
CA LEU A 244 -5.49 -11.00 -11.55
C LEU A 244 -4.33 -11.60 -12.34
N ALA A 245 -3.64 -12.60 -11.78
CA ALA A 245 -2.49 -13.22 -12.41
C ALA A 245 -2.86 -13.93 -13.73
N ASP A 246 -4.00 -14.62 -13.77
CA ASP A 246 -4.48 -15.38 -14.93
C ASP A 246 -5.00 -14.43 -16.04
N THR A 247 -5.50 -13.26 -15.68
CA THR A 247 -6.08 -12.31 -16.65
C THR A 247 -5.02 -11.36 -17.24
N LEU A 248 -3.97 -11.04 -16.49
CA LEU A 248 -2.88 -10.16 -16.92
C LEU A 248 -1.97 -10.89 -17.94
N PRO A 249 -1.70 -10.31 -19.15
CA PRO A 249 -0.90 -10.96 -20.19
C PRO A 249 0.50 -11.39 -19.74
N HIS A 250 1.11 -10.65 -18.82
CA HIS A 250 2.42 -10.92 -18.25
C HIS A 250 2.35 -11.07 -16.72
N GLY A 251 1.20 -11.57 -16.22
CA GLY A 251 0.96 -11.84 -14.82
C GLY A 251 1.69 -13.08 -14.31
N ARG A 252 2.30 -12.97 -13.13
CA ARG A 252 2.89 -14.11 -12.40
C ARG A 252 2.35 -14.09 -10.99
N LEU A 253 1.82 -15.21 -10.51
CA LEU A 253 1.38 -15.33 -9.12
C LEU A 253 2.50 -15.92 -8.27
N HIS A 254 2.78 -15.27 -7.14
CA HIS A 254 3.54 -15.85 -6.04
C HIS A 254 2.67 -15.89 -4.79
N VAL A 255 2.42 -17.11 -4.31
CA VAL A 255 1.63 -17.34 -3.08
C VAL A 255 2.60 -17.48 -1.91
N VAL A 256 2.41 -16.65 -0.89
CA VAL A 256 3.15 -16.73 0.36
C VAL A 256 2.39 -17.66 1.32
N GLU A 257 2.89 -18.88 1.49
CA GLU A 257 2.24 -19.92 2.29
C GLU A 257 2.11 -19.51 3.76
N GLY A 258 0.95 -19.75 4.34
CA GLY A 258 0.63 -19.41 5.73
C GLY A 258 0.50 -17.91 6.00
N ALA A 259 0.65 -17.05 4.99
CA ALA A 259 0.58 -15.60 5.14
C ALA A 259 -0.86 -15.10 5.08
N GLY A 260 -1.18 -14.11 5.93
CA GLY A 260 -2.46 -13.40 5.91
C GLY A 260 -2.39 -12.09 5.13
N HIS A 261 -3.28 -11.13 5.43
CA HIS A 261 -3.35 -9.87 4.70
C HIS A 261 -2.12 -8.97 4.94
N LEU A 262 -1.62 -8.92 6.17
CA LEU A 262 -0.61 -7.93 6.58
C LEU A 262 0.84 -8.39 6.43
N PHE A 263 1.09 -9.55 5.80
CA PHE A 263 2.40 -10.18 5.74
C PHE A 263 3.51 -9.26 5.21
N LEU A 264 3.21 -8.46 4.19
CA LEU A 264 4.22 -7.59 3.57
C LEU A 264 4.60 -6.40 4.47
N LEU A 265 3.67 -5.95 5.31
CA LEU A 265 3.88 -4.82 6.20
C LEU A 265 4.48 -5.24 7.55
N ASP A 266 4.19 -6.45 8.00
CA ASP A 266 4.56 -6.91 9.33
C ASP A 266 5.75 -7.90 9.31
N GLU A 267 5.80 -8.79 8.29
CA GLU A 267 6.82 -9.86 8.15
C GLU A 267 7.23 -10.05 6.68
N PRO A 268 7.83 -9.04 6.02
CA PRO A 268 8.11 -9.08 4.58
C PRO A 268 9.10 -10.18 4.16
N GLY A 269 9.95 -10.69 5.06
CA GLY A 269 11.03 -11.61 4.74
C GLY A 269 10.62 -12.87 3.97
N SER A 270 9.37 -13.33 4.12
CA SER A 270 8.84 -14.44 3.32
C SER A 270 8.48 -14.07 1.88
N ALA A 271 8.36 -12.79 1.58
CA ALA A 271 7.98 -12.25 0.26
C ALA A 271 9.15 -11.58 -0.46
N THR A 272 10.12 -11.06 0.30
CA THR A 272 11.26 -10.29 -0.23
C THR A 272 12.05 -11.04 -1.31
N PRO A 273 12.38 -12.34 -1.19
CA PRO A 273 13.09 -13.06 -2.26
C PRO A 273 12.34 -13.06 -3.60
N ALA A 274 11.01 -13.20 -3.58
CA ALA A 274 10.20 -13.14 -4.79
C ALA A 274 10.14 -11.73 -5.38
N LEU A 275 10.08 -10.69 -4.51
CA LEU A 275 10.14 -9.30 -4.90
C LEU A 275 11.49 -8.98 -5.57
N GLU A 276 12.59 -9.34 -4.95
CA GLU A 276 13.95 -9.09 -5.46
C GLU A 276 14.18 -9.81 -6.80
N ALA A 277 13.79 -11.09 -6.90
CA ALA A 277 13.91 -11.84 -8.14
C ALA A 277 13.09 -11.20 -9.28
N PHE A 278 11.90 -10.70 -9.00
CA PHE A 278 11.05 -10.03 -9.99
C PHE A 278 11.57 -8.64 -10.37
N LEU A 279 11.94 -7.84 -9.39
CA LEU A 279 12.38 -6.46 -9.59
C LEU A 279 13.84 -6.37 -10.08
N GLY A 280 14.70 -7.35 -9.78
CA GLY A 280 16.10 -7.43 -10.22
C GLY A 280 16.29 -8.08 -11.59
N GLY A 281 15.29 -8.81 -12.12
CA GLY A 281 15.36 -9.44 -13.45
C GLY A 281 15.56 -8.40 -14.56
N ARG A 282 16.53 -8.64 -15.46
CA ARG A 282 16.77 -7.84 -16.68
C ARG A 282 15.76 -8.16 -17.76
#